data_f805de0dd623747e6d754db871bc588f
#
_entry.id   f805de0dd623747e6d754db871bc588f
#
_cell.length_a   1.000
_cell.length_b   1.000
_cell.length_c   1.000
_cell.angle_alpha   90.00
_cell.angle_beta   90.00
_cell.angle_gamma   90.00
#
_symmetry.space_group_name_H-M   'P 1'
#
loop_
_entity.id
_entity.type
_entity.pdbx_description
1 polymer ?
#
loop_
_entity_poly.entity_id
_entity_poly.type
_entity_poly.pdbx_seq_one_letter_code
_entity_poly.pdbx_strand_id
1 'polypeptide(L)'
;MDKMPYVKLGNSGLKVSRFGFGTYGNKVQNTREEFQALIKACFEAGINFFDTAELYEAGETEVELGIALRALNVPREDYVVATKLFYGKHTKNVNSQNVMGTSRKHIIEGLDRSLKHLGMEYVDVLFCHRFDHTTPIEEVCFAMKTVIENGKCLYWATSEWPASRIMEAIHICDKIGAPRPVAEQAEYSMLVRKEMESSYIVFFDDYKYGSTIYSPLAAGVLTGKYNKGIPEGSRFNKHPDSLYWLEDYLNDKNREEVIKKINLLDELAKSIGITLSQLALAFVLTNKDVDVCIFGATKLEQLKQNLETLEVVSKFDKTVNEKVEAILNNAPVSGFNNITWAPIAQRRTVHFN
;
A
#
# COMPACT_ATOMS: atom_id res chain seq x y z
N MET A 1 -17.44 7.10 16.74
CA MET A 1 -16.33 7.01 15.78
C MET A 1 -16.39 8.25 14.91
N ASP A 2 -15.37 9.06 14.90
CA ASP A 2 -15.26 10.11 13.89
C ASP A 2 -15.29 9.43 12.52
N LYS A 3 -16.01 10.06 11.60
CA LYS A 3 -16.25 9.44 10.29
C LYS A 3 -14.91 9.23 9.57
N MET A 4 -14.75 8.08 8.92
CA MET A 4 -13.62 7.79 8.03
C MET A 4 -13.42 8.98 7.06
N PRO A 5 -12.22 9.61 7.04
CA PRO A 5 -11.96 10.65 6.07
C PRO A 5 -11.82 10.08 4.65
N TYR A 6 -12.30 10.83 3.65
CA TYR A 6 -12.16 10.46 2.24
C TYR A 6 -11.39 11.54 1.49
N VAL A 7 -10.54 11.11 0.58
CA VAL A 7 -9.75 11.96 -0.31
C VAL A 7 -9.94 11.53 -1.76
N LYS A 8 -9.53 12.36 -2.69
CA LYS A 8 -9.38 11.93 -4.09
C LYS A 8 -8.07 11.17 -4.22
N LEU A 9 -8.06 10.09 -5.00
CA LEU A 9 -6.84 9.39 -5.34
C LEU A 9 -6.08 10.22 -6.40
N GLY A 10 -5.07 10.94 -5.96
CA GLY A 10 -4.30 11.86 -6.79
C GLY A 10 -5.17 12.85 -7.55
N ASN A 11 -4.83 13.09 -8.83
CA ASN A 11 -5.58 13.97 -9.73
C ASN A 11 -6.75 13.25 -10.43
N SER A 12 -7.41 12.34 -9.73
CA SER A 12 -8.59 11.64 -10.25
C SER A 12 -9.87 12.11 -9.55
N GLY A 13 -11.02 11.73 -10.10
CA GLY A 13 -12.32 11.92 -9.43
C GLY A 13 -12.65 10.84 -8.40
N LEU A 14 -11.83 9.78 -8.30
CA LEU A 14 -12.09 8.64 -7.44
C LEU A 14 -11.89 9.00 -5.96
N LYS A 15 -12.95 8.89 -5.17
CA LYS A 15 -12.92 9.12 -3.72
C LYS A 15 -12.62 7.83 -2.99
N VAL A 16 -11.56 7.84 -2.20
CA VAL A 16 -11.07 6.70 -1.42
C VAL A 16 -10.95 7.06 0.05
N SER A 17 -11.17 6.08 0.91
CA SER A 17 -10.95 6.24 2.36
C SER A 17 -9.47 6.38 2.67
N ARG A 18 -9.11 7.18 3.68
CA ARG A 18 -7.72 7.38 4.12
C ARG A 18 -7.06 6.08 4.62
N PHE A 19 -7.84 5.14 5.13
CA PHE A 19 -7.43 3.77 5.34
C PHE A 19 -7.94 2.88 4.22
N GLY A 20 -7.07 2.00 3.71
CA GLY A 20 -7.40 0.89 2.83
C GLY A 20 -7.14 -0.44 3.52
N PHE A 21 -7.85 -1.48 3.11
CA PHE A 21 -7.63 -2.82 3.62
C PHE A 21 -6.87 -3.68 2.61
N GLY A 22 -5.67 -4.12 3.00
CA GLY A 22 -4.82 -5.02 2.22
C GLY A 22 -5.10 -6.48 2.56
N THR A 23 -5.27 -7.31 1.55
CA THR A 23 -5.68 -8.71 1.71
C THR A 23 -4.52 -9.70 1.76
N TYR A 24 -3.28 -9.28 1.57
CA TYR A 24 -2.11 -10.15 1.57
C TYR A 24 -1.97 -10.98 2.85
N GLY A 25 -1.85 -12.30 2.70
CA GLY A 25 -1.69 -13.23 3.81
C GLY A 25 -2.96 -13.57 4.59
N ASN A 26 -4.10 -12.98 4.26
CA ASN A 26 -5.36 -13.25 4.98
C ASN A 26 -5.89 -14.65 4.72
N LYS A 27 -5.85 -15.14 3.49
CA LYS A 27 -6.33 -16.48 3.13
C LYS A 27 -5.66 -17.60 3.91
N VAL A 28 -4.37 -17.48 4.16
CA VAL A 28 -3.59 -18.47 4.89
C VAL A 28 -3.71 -18.38 6.42
N GLN A 29 -4.23 -17.25 6.92
CA GLN A 29 -4.35 -17.00 8.37
C GLN A 29 -5.79 -17.11 8.88
N ASN A 30 -6.78 -16.97 8.00
CA ASN A 30 -8.21 -16.91 8.33
C ASN A 30 -9.03 -17.97 7.61
N THR A 31 -10.09 -18.43 8.22
CA THR A 31 -11.17 -19.12 7.52
C THR A 31 -11.93 -18.12 6.63
N ARG A 32 -12.78 -18.63 5.74
CA ARG A 32 -13.63 -17.77 4.90
C ARG A 32 -14.55 -16.88 5.73
N GLU A 33 -15.15 -17.44 6.76
CA GLU A 33 -16.07 -16.73 7.66
C GLU A 33 -15.36 -15.60 8.43
N GLU A 34 -14.16 -15.87 8.94
CA GLU A 34 -13.33 -14.86 9.60
C GLU A 34 -12.92 -13.74 8.64
N PHE A 35 -12.53 -14.08 7.41
CA PHE A 35 -12.19 -13.08 6.40
C PHE A 35 -13.40 -12.24 5.98
N GLN A 36 -14.56 -12.85 5.78
CA GLN A 36 -15.81 -12.12 5.49
C GLN A 36 -16.19 -11.18 6.65
N ALA A 37 -16.03 -11.62 7.90
CA ALA A 37 -16.26 -10.77 9.06
C ALA A 37 -15.33 -9.56 9.11
N LEU A 38 -14.05 -9.74 8.73
CA LEU A 38 -13.09 -8.64 8.61
C LEU A 38 -13.49 -7.65 7.52
N ILE A 39 -13.82 -8.12 6.32
CA ILE A 39 -14.24 -7.25 5.19
C ILE A 39 -15.51 -6.48 5.56
N LYS A 40 -16.49 -7.15 6.18
CA LYS A 40 -17.70 -6.50 6.66
C LYS A 40 -17.39 -5.41 7.68
N ALA A 41 -16.59 -5.71 8.68
CA ALA A 41 -16.19 -4.72 9.70
C ALA A 41 -15.41 -3.55 9.12
N CYS A 42 -14.54 -3.78 8.10
CA CYS A 42 -13.87 -2.72 7.36
C CYS A 42 -14.87 -1.79 6.67
N PHE A 43 -15.81 -2.36 5.94
CA PHE A 43 -16.85 -1.61 5.22
C PHE A 43 -17.73 -0.81 6.19
N GLU A 44 -18.21 -1.42 7.26
CA GLU A 44 -19.02 -0.76 8.30
C GLU A 44 -18.28 0.38 9.02
N ALA A 45 -16.93 0.30 9.09
CA ALA A 45 -16.09 1.37 9.61
C ALA A 45 -15.80 2.49 8.58
N GLY A 46 -16.34 2.38 7.36
CA GLY A 46 -16.19 3.36 6.29
C GLY A 46 -14.97 3.16 5.40
N ILE A 47 -14.23 2.04 5.52
CA ILE A 47 -13.22 1.69 4.52
C ILE A 47 -13.94 1.31 3.23
N ASN A 48 -13.63 2.04 2.14
CA ASN A 48 -14.12 1.70 0.82
C ASN A 48 -13.04 1.17 -0.13
N PHE A 49 -11.75 1.21 0.24
CA PHE A 49 -10.64 0.79 -0.61
C PHE A 49 -10.12 -0.59 -0.17
N PHE A 50 -10.29 -1.59 -1.05
CA PHE A 50 -9.87 -2.98 -0.84
C PHE A 50 -8.79 -3.35 -1.85
N ASP A 51 -7.61 -3.73 -1.36
CA ASP A 51 -6.42 -3.99 -2.15
C ASP A 51 -6.06 -5.48 -2.16
N THR A 52 -5.90 -6.03 -3.37
CA THR A 52 -5.47 -7.40 -3.61
C THR A 52 -4.45 -7.49 -4.75
N ALA A 53 -4.07 -8.67 -5.18
CA ALA A 53 -3.23 -8.91 -6.36
C ALA A 53 -3.35 -10.36 -6.86
N GLU A 54 -3.09 -10.57 -8.17
CA GLU A 54 -3.06 -11.92 -8.79
C GLU A 54 -2.08 -12.89 -8.12
N LEU A 55 -0.98 -12.34 -7.56
CA LEU A 55 0.05 -13.10 -6.85
C LEU A 55 -0.47 -13.71 -5.54
N TYR A 56 -1.37 -13.00 -4.83
CA TYR A 56 -1.71 -13.35 -3.44
C TYR A 56 -2.38 -14.71 -3.39
N GLU A 57 -1.68 -15.66 -2.75
CA GLU A 57 -2.06 -17.08 -2.68
C GLU A 57 -2.50 -17.65 -4.06
N ALA A 58 -1.76 -17.25 -5.11
CA ALA A 58 -1.99 -17.67 -6.50
C ALA A 58 -3.42 -17.37 -7.01
N GLY A 59 -4.00 -16.23 -6.58
CA GLY A 59 -5.33 -15.76 -6.95
C GLY A 59 -6.46 -16.20 -6.01
N GLU A 60 -6.20 -17.08 -5.05
CA GLU A 60 -7.21 -17.51 -4.08
C GLU A 60 -7.70 -16.34 -3.22
N THR A 61 -6.82 -15.38 -2.91
CA THR A 61 -7.20 -14.17 -2.15
C THR A 61 -8.16 -13.29 -2.94
N GLU A 62 -8.04 -13.19 -4.27
CA GLU A 62 -9.02 -12.50 -5.12
C GLU A 62 -10.38 -13.19 -5.06
N VAL A 63 -10.41 -14.54 -5.08
CA VAL A 63 -11.66 -15.32 -4.96
C VAL A 63 -12.36 -15.04 -3.63
N GLU A 64 -11.63 -15.09 -2.52
CA GLU A 64 -12.21 -14.86 -1.19
C GLU A 64 -12.66 -13.41 -1.03
N LEU A 65 -11.91 -12.42 -1.54
CA LEU A 65 -12.31 -11.01 -1.52
C LEU A 65 -13.60 -10.80 -2.31
N GLY A 66 -13.71 -11.36 -3.51
CA GLY A 66 -14.90 -11.27 -4.31
C GLY A 66 -16.14 -11.87 -3.63
N ILE A 67 -15.98 -13.03 -2.98
CA ILE A 67 -17.06 -13.66 -2.18
C ILE A 67 -17.46 -12.75 -1.01
N ALA A 68 -16.46 -12.20 -0.27
CA ALA A 68 -16.71 -11.38 0.90
C ALA A 68 -17.43 -10.06 0.54
N LEU A 69 -17.00 -9.38 -0.55
CA LEU A 69 -17.62 -8.15 -1.00
C LEU A 69 -19.06 -8.36 -1.49
N ARG A 70 -19.34 -9.44 -2.23
CA ARG A 70 -20.72 -9.77 -2.61
C ARG A 70 -21.60 -10.09 -1.41
N ALA A 71 -21.04 -10.70 -0.35
CA ALA A 71 -21.77 -11.00 0.87
C ALA A 71 -22.20 -9.75 1.67
N LEU A 72 -21.60 -8.57 1.40
CA LEU A 72 -22.04 -7.29 1.97
C LEU A 72 -23.44 -6.92 1.51
N ASN A 73 -23.86 -7.38 0.33
CA ASN A 73 -25.16 -7.05 -0.29
C ASN A 73 -25.39 -5.53 -0.41
N VAL A 74 -24.37 -4.80 -0.87
CA VAL A 74 -24.38 -3.35 -1.11
C VAL A 74 -24.13 -3.07 -2.60
N PRO A 75 -24.51 -1.87 -3.11
CA PRO A 75 -24.19 -1.48 -4.50
C PRO A 75 -22.68 -1.57 -4.79
N ARG A 76 -22.33 -1.96 -6.03
CA ARG A 76 -20.93 -2.06 -6.48
C ARG A 76 -20.19 -0.72 -6.38
N GLU A 77 -20.91 0.39 -6.52
CA GLU A 77 -20.38 1.76 -6.45
C GLU A 77 -19.96 2.21 -5.05
N ASP A 78 -20.34 1.46 -4.00
CA ASP A 78 -20.03 1.81 -2.61
C ASP A 78 -18.62 1.40 -2.18
N TYR A 79 -17.88 0.62 -3.02
CA TYR A 79 -16.53 0.20 -2.71
C TYR A 79 -15.61 0.23 -3.94
N VAL A 80 -14.34 0.40 -3.67
CA VAL A 80 -13.24 0.46 -4.62
C VAL A 80 -12.40 -0.81 -4.48
N VAL A 81 -12.21 -1.53 -5.58
CA VAL A 81 -11.36 -2.72 -5.64
C VAL A 81 -10.13 -2.42 -6.49
N ALA A 82 -8.97 -2.65 -5.88
CA ALA A 82 -7.68 -2.59 -6.56
C ALA A 82 -7.07 -3.98 -6.66
N THR A 83 -6.60 -4.35 -7.85
CA THR A 83 -5.76 -5.54 -8.04
C THR A 83 -4.49 -5.21 -8.81
N LYS A 84 -3.54 -6.15 -8.86
CA LYS A 84 -2.21 -5.90 -9.42
C LYS A 84 -1.77 -7.05 -10.29
N LEU A 85 -1.12 -6.73 -11.40
CA LEU A 85 -0.56 -7.70 -12.36
C LEU A 85 0.96 -7.51 -12.47
N PHE A 86 1.69 -8.60 -12.41
CA PHE A 86 3.10 -8.74 -12.74
C PHE A 86 3.60 -10.17 -12.52
N TYR A 87 3.31 -10.76 -11.34
CA TYR A 87 3.92 -12.02 -10.93
C TYR A 87 3.21 -13.26 -11.42
N GLY A 88 1.96 -13.14 -11.86
CA GLY A 88 1.16 -14.22 -12.40
C GLY A 88 1.02 -15.45 -11.51
N LYS A 89 0.39 -16.47 -12.03
CA LYS A 89 0.34 -17.77 -11.39
C LYS A 89 1.50 -18.61 -11.90
N HIS A 90 2.43 -18.98 -11.04
CA HIS A 90 3.45 -19.97 -11.36
C HIS A 90 2.79 -21.31 -11.63
N THR A 91 2.60 -21.65 -12.90
CA THR A 91 2.17 -22.96 -13.30
C THR A 91 3.42 -23.82 -13.51
N LYS A 92 3.34 -25.12 -13.20
CA LYS A 92 4.40 -26.08 -13.54
C LYS A 92 4.50 -26.33 -15.06
N ASN A 93 3.68 -25.64 -15.85
CA ASN A 93 3.68 -25.77 -17.30
C ASN A 93 4.83 -24.97 -17.89
N VAL A 94 5.78 -25.64 -18.53
CA VAL A 94 6.94 -25.05 -19.20
C VAL A 94 6.57 -24.03 -20.28
N ASN A 95 5.35 -24.09 -20.81
CA ASN A 95 4.86 -23.17 -21.84
C ASN A 95 4.26 -21.87 -21.28
N SER A 96 4.19 -21.72 -19.96
CA SER A 96 3.59 -20.53 -19.30
C SER A 96 4.56 -19.36 -19.25
N GLN A 97 5.15 -18.97 -20.38
CA GLN A 97 6.16 -17.91 -20.48
C GLN A 97 5.55 -16.50 -20.39
N ASN A 98 4.25 -16.35 -20.68
CA ASN A 98 3.57 -15.05 -20.73
C ASN A 98 2.64 -14.78 -19.55
N VAL A 99 2.83 -15.47 -18.43
CA VAL A 99 2.01 -15.28 -17.21
C VAL A 99 2.66 -14.32 -16.20
N MET A 100 3.81 -13.74 -16.55
CA MET A 100 4.57 -12.79 -15.74
C MET A 100 4.91 -11.55 -16.55
N GLY A 101 5.26 -10.46 -15.84
CA GLY A 101 5.62 -9.18 -16.42
C GLY A 101 4.40 -8.32 -16.76
N THR A 102 4.63 -7.28 -17.56
CA THR A 102 3.57 -6.34 -17.97
C THR A 102 3.39 -6.29 -19.49
N SER A 103 3.68 -7.40 -20.19
CA SER A 103 3.39 -7.48 -21.62
C SER A 103 1.89 -7.24 -21.86
N ARG A 104 1.56 -6.71 -23.04
CA ARG A 104 0.15 -6.51 -23.44
C ARG A 104 -0.70 -7.77 -23.27
N LYS A 105 -0.11 -8.93 -23.61
CA LYS A 105 -0.78 -10.22 -23.44
C LYS A 105 -1.11 -10.48 -21.97
N HIS A 106 -0.12 -10.32 -21.08
CA HIS A 106 -0.34 -10.58 -19.65
C HIS A 106 -1.31 -9.57 -19.01
N ILE A 107 -1.21 -8.29 -19.36
CA ILE A 107 -2.15 -7.27 -18.83
C ILE A 107 -3.59 -7.64 -19.20
N ILE A 108 -3.88 -8.02 -20.44
CA ILE A 108 -5.24 -8.34 -20.88
C ILE A 108 -5.73 -9.64 -20.26
N GLU A 109 -4.99 -10.73 -20.43
CA GLU A 109 -5.40 -12.08 -19.98
C GLU A 109 -5.31 -12.24 -18.45
N GLY A 110 -4.33 -11.55 -17.82
CA GLY A 110 -4.18 -11.51 -16.38
C GLY A 110 -5.35 -10.79 -15.72
N LEU A 111 -5.75 -9.64 -16.27
CA LEU A 111 -6.94 -8.92 -15.77
C LEU A 111 -8.20 -9.75 -15.93
N ASP A 112 -8.39 -10.42 -17.07
CA ASP A 112 -9.55 -11.30 -17.28
C ASP A 112 -9.60 -12.43 -16.24
N ARG A 113 -8.45 -12.98 -15.89
CA ARG A 113 -8.34 -13.99 -14.84
C ARG A 113 -8.66 -13.42 -13.47
N SER A 114 -8.11 -12.23 -13.11
CA SER A 114 -8.40 -11.54 -11.86
C SER A 114 -9.89 -11.19 -11.71
N LEU A 115 -10.52 -10.69 -12.78
CA LEU A 115 -11.96 -10.41 -12.79
C LEU A 115 -12.80 -11.69 -12.58
N LYS A 116 -12.40 -12.81 -13.18
CA LYS A 116 -13.05 -14.10 -12.96
C LYS A 116 -12.89 -14.59 -11.50
N HIS A 117 -11.71 -14.43 -10.92
CA HIS A 117 -11.48 -14.75 -9.50
C HIS A 117 -12.34 -13.88 -8.58
N LEU A 118 -12.34 -12.57 -8.79
CA LEU A 118 -13.15 -11.63 -8.04
C LEU A 118 -14.66 -11.82 -8.27
N GLY A 119 -15.06 -12.44 -9.39
CA GLY A 119 -16.46 -12.53 -9.81
C GLY A 119 -17.06 -11.15 -10.09
N MET A 120 -16.28 -10.27 -10.75
CA MET A 120 -16.62 -8.88 -11.07
C MET A 120 -16.43 -8.61 -12.55
N GLU A 121 -17.15 -7.62 -13.08
CA GLU A 121 -17.03 -7.18 -14.47
C GLU A 121 -15.86 -6.21 -14.67
N TYR A 122 -15.52 -5.43 -13.62
CA TYR A 122 -14.43 -4.47 -13.63
C TYR A 122 -13.79 -4.35 -12.24
N VAL A 123 -12.54 -3.87 -12.22
CA VAL A 123 -11.89 -3.32 -11.03
C VAL A 123 -11.79 -1.80 -11.14
N ASP A 124 -11.73 -1.11 -10.03
CA ASP A 124 -11.61 0.35 -10.03
C ASP A 124 -10.20 0.79 -10.38
N VAL A 125 -9.19 0.15 -9.80
CA VAL A 125 -7.78 0.47 -10.05
C VAL A 125 -7.00 -0.80 -10.40
N LEU A 126 -6.30 -0.78 -11.54
CA LEU A 126 -5.38 -1.83 -11.94
C LEU A 126 -3.94 -1.34 -11.76
N PHE A 127 -3.17 -2.00 -10.91
CA PHE A 127 -1.76 -1.69 -10.70
C PHE A 127 -0.84 -2.54 -11.58
N CYS A 128 0.20 -1.92 -12.17
CA CYS A 128 1.40 -2.61 -12.55
C CYS A 128 2.20 -2.88 -11.27
N HIS A 129 2.20 -4.13 -10.78
CA HIS A 129 2.71 -4.51 -9.46
C HIS A 129 4.22 -4.25 -9.31
N ARG A 130 4.97 -4.29 -10.41
CA ARG A 130 6.39 -3.93 -10.49
C ARG A 130 6.71 -3.37 -11.87
N PHE A 131 7.83 -2.67 -11.96
CA PHE A 131 8.36 -2.23 -13.23
C PHE A 131 8.96 -3.44 -13.99
N ASP A 132 8.56 -3.62 -15.25
CA ASP A 132 9.08 -4.67 -16.11
C ASP A 132 10.19 -4.12 -16.99
N HIS A 133 11.43 -4.54 -16.70
CA HIS A 133 12.60 -4.13 -17.46
C HIS A 133 12.67 -4.73 -18.88
N THR A 134 11.81 -5.71 -19.18
CA THR A 134 11.82 -6.45 -20.45
C THR A 134 10.71 -6.03 -21.38
N THR A 135 9.69 -5.30 -20.88
CA THR A 135 8.56 -4.81 -21.69
C THR A 135 8.70 -3.30 -21.96
N PRO A 136 8.60 -2.83 -23.20
CA PRO A 136 8.56 -1.40 -23.49
C PRO A 136 7.41 -0.72 -22.77
N ILE A 137 7.67 0.43 -22.12
CA ILE A 137 6.64 1.18 -21.38
C ILE A 137 5.48 1.60 -22.31
N GLU A 138 5.79 1.90 -23.57
CA GLU A 138 4.79 2.23 -24.56
C GLU A 138 3.77 1.09 -24.76
N GLU A 139 4.23 -0.16 -24.78
CA GLU A 139 3.36 -1.34 -24.84
C GLU A 139 2.45 -1.43 -23.61
N VAL A 140 2.98 -1.17 -22.42
CA VAL A 140 2.22 -1.13 -21.17
C VAL A 140 1.15 -0.05 -21.23
N CYS A 141 1.49 1.19 -21.66
CA CYS A 141 0.54 2.29 -21.78
C CYS A 141 -0.60 1.97 -22.76
N PHE A 142 -0.29 1.35 -23.92
CA PHE A 142 -1.31 0.91 -24.87
C PHE A 142 -2.19 -0.21 -24.31
N ALA A 143 -1.61 -1.14 -23.56
CA ALA A 143 -2.38 -2.22 -22.92
C ALA A 143 -3.35 -1.65 -21.88
N MET A 144 -2.89 -0.73 -21.01
CA MET A 144 -3.73 -0.05 -20.02
C MET A 144 -4.83 0.76 -20.67
N LYS A 145 -4.55 1.52 -21.74
CA LYS A 145 -5.58 2.18 -22.55
C LYS A 145 -6.63 1.18 -23.01
N THR A 146 -6.21 0.04 -23.57
CA THR A 146 -7.12 -0.97 -24.10
C THR A 146 -8.06 -1.54 -23.02
N VAL A 147 -7.56 -1.88 -21.83
CA VAL A 147 -8.39 -2.46 -20.77
C VAL A 147 -9.34 -1.42 -20.14
N ILE A 148 -8.95 -0.14 -20.12
CA ILE A 148 -9.82 0.96 -19.68
C ILE A 148 -10.93 1.20 -20.71
N GLU A 149 -10.61 1.31 -21.99
CA GLU A 149 -11.59 1.51 -23.08
C GLU A 149 -12.58 0.35 -23.16
N ASN A 150 -12.17 -0.86 -22.81
CA ASN A 150 -13.04 -2.04 -22.73
C ASN A 150 -13.86 -2.09 -21.42
N GLY A 151 -13.74 -1.11 -20.52
CA GLY A 151 -14.48 -1.04 -19.27
C GLY A 151 -14.09 -2.08 -18.23
N LYS A 152 -12.91 -2.75 -18.37
CA LYS A 152 -12.45 -3.77 -17.44
C LYS A 152 -11.70 -3.22 -16.22
N CYS A 153 -11.19 -2.00 -16.31
CA CYS A 153 -10.75 -1.19 -15.19
C CYS A 153 -11.05 0.28 -15.43
N LEU A 154 -11.19 1.08 -14.40
CA LEU A 154 -11.53 2.49 -14.50
C LEU A 154 -10.30 3.39 -14.46
N TYR A 155 -9.32 3.03 -13.67
CA TYR A 155 -8.04 3.72 -13.49
C TYR A 155 -6.90 2.71 -13.49
N TRP A 156 -5.70 3.16 -13.84
CA TRP A 156 -4.51 2.35 -13.67
C TRP A 156 -3.45 3.10 -12.85
N ALA A 157 -2.55 2.35 -12.23
CA ALA A 157 -1.55 2.86 -11.32
C ALA A 157 -0.27 2.02 -11.36
N THR A 158 0.78 2.51 -10.74
CA THR A 158 2.08 1.86 -10.65
C THR A 158 2.38 1.43 -9.20
N SER A 159 3.28 0.46 -9.01
CA SER A 159 3.74 0.05 -7.69
C SER A 159 5.24 -0.24 -7.72
N GLU A 160 6.01 0.41 -6.84
CA GLU A 160 7.46 0.33 -6.74
C GLU A 160 8.17 0.64 -8.08
N TRP A 161 7.62 1.57 -8.85
CA TRP A 161 8.25 2.01 -10.07
C TRP A 161 9.29 3.08 -9.79
N PRO A 162 10.47 3.03 -10.48
CA PRO A 162 11.40 4.16 -10.43
C PRO A 162 10.75 5.45 -10.90
N ALA A 163 11.01 6.56 -10.21
CA ALA A 163 10.46 7.88 -10.53
C ALA A 163 10.60 8.26 -12.01
N SER A 164 11.75 7.99 -12.60
CA SER A 164 12.01 8.24 -14.04
C SER A 164 11.07 7.46 -14.97
N ARG A 165 10.66 6.25 -14.57
CA ARG A 165 9.80 5.39 -15.37
C ARG A 165 8.32 5.76 -15.26
N ILE A 166 7.90 6.27 -14.11
CA ILE A 166 6.58 6.88 -13.96
C ILE A 166 6.49 8.11 -14.87
N MET A 167 7.50 8.97 -14.89
CA MET A 167 7.55 10.15 -15.76
C MET A 167 7.48 9.76 -17.23
N GLU A 168 8.24 8.75 -17.65
CA GLU A 168 8.22 8.23 -19.01
C GLU A 168 6.81 7.72 -19.38
N ALA A 169 6.15 6.96 -18.49
CA ALA A 169 4.80 6.49 -18.71
C ALA A 169 3.79 7.65 -18.88
N ILE A 170 3.88 8.69 -18.06
CA ILE A 170 3.03 9.88 -18.15
C ILE A 170 3.20 10.55 -19.50
N HIS A 171 4.45 10.79 -19.95
CA HIS A 171 4.72 11.43 -21.25
C HIS A 171 4.25 10.56 -22.44
N ILE A 172 4.42 9.25 -22.35
CA ILE A 172 3.91 8.34 -23.38
C ILE A 172 2.38 8.39 -23.44
N CYS A 173 1.71 8.34 -22.28
CA CYS A 173 0.25 8.44 -22.23
C CYS A 173 -0.25 9.74 -22.89
N ASP A 174 0.37 10.88 -22.63
CA ASP A 174 0.05 12.16 -23.26
C ASP A 174 0.20 12.09 -24.78
N LYS A 175 1.32 11.53 -25.25
CA LYS A 175 1.63 11.41 -26.67
C LYS A 175 0.62 10.54 -27.43
N ILE A 176 0.17 9.43 -26.82
CA ILE A 176 -0.74 8.47 -27.48
C ILE A 176 -2.22 8.71 -27.12
N GLY A 177 -2.55 9.76 -26.37
CA GLY A 177 -3.91 10.02 -25.89
C GLY A 177 -4.47 8.90 -25.02
N ALA A 178 -3.65 8.35 -24.14
CA ALA A 178 -4.04 7.33 -23.16
C ALA A 178 -4.29 7.97 -21.79
N PRO A 179 -5.14 7.37 -20.93
CA PRO A 179 -5.24 7.77 -19.54
C PRO A 179 -3.88 7.64 -18.84
N ARG A 180 -3.46 8.69 -18.12
CA ARG A 180 -2.25 8.64 -17.30
C ARG A 180 -2.47 7.69 -16.10
N PRO A 181 -1.40 7.09 -15.55
CA PRO A 181 -1.51 6.42 -14.26
C PRO A 181 -1.87 7.45 -13.18
N VAL A 182 -2.68 7.05 -12.19
CA VAL A 182 -3.24 8.01 -11.22
C VAL A 182 -2.53 8.00 -9.88
N ALA A 183 -1.83 6.92 -9.54
CA ALA A 183 -1.17 6.75 -8.24
C ALA A 183 0.02 5.81 -8.30
N GLU A 184 0.91 5.96 -7.32
CA GLU A 184 1.96 5.00 -6.98
C GLU A 184 1.57 4.24 -5.71
N GLN A 185 1.74 2.92 -5.71
CA GLN A 185 1.72 2.14 -4.48
C GLN A 185 3.15 1.85 -4.02
N ALA A 186 3.57 2.55 -2.98
CA ALA A 186 4.92 2.47 -2.43
C ALA A 186 4.94 1.90 -1.01
N GLU A 187 6.06 1.31 -0.63
CA GLU A 187 6.32 1.01 0.76
C GLU A 187 6.59 2.31 1.53
N TYR A 188 5.85 2.53 2.62
CA TYR A 188 6.08 3.68 3.48
C TYR A 188 5.74 3.40 4.93
N SER A 189 6.71 3.67 5.79
CA SER A 189 6.60 3.52 7.24
C SER A 189 7.64 4.37 7.95
N MET A 190 7.65 4.39 9.26
CA MET A 190 8.73 4.99 10.06
C MET A 190 10.13 4.44 9.72
N LEU A 191 10.23 3.20 9.21
CA LEU A 191 11.50 2.54 8.87
C LEU A 191 11.88 2.69 7.39
N VAL A 192 10.90 2.85 6.49
CA VAL A 192 11.09 2.98 5.04
C VAL A 192 10.49 4.29 4.57
N ARG A 193 11.33 5.24 4.14
CA ARG A 193 10.92 6.63 3.90
C ARG A 193 11.37 7.21 2.56
N LYS A 194 12.48 6.67 2.03
CA LYS A 194 13.27 7.29 0.97
C LYS A 194 12.44 7.70 -0.24
N GLU A 195 11.69 6.78 -0.82
CA GLU A 195 11.00 7.06 -2.09
C GLU A 195 9.89 8.11 -1.89
N MET A 196 9.06 7.94 -0.88
CA MET A 196 7.95 8.85 -0.58
C MET A 196 8.41 10.26 -0.17
N GLU A 197 9.54 10.36 0.54
CA GLU A 197 10.02 11.63 1.07
C GLU A 197 11.17 12.25 0.24
N SER A 198 11.54 11.64 -0.91
CA SER A 198 12.54 12.21 -1.82
C SER A 198 12.18 12.03 -3.30
N SER A 199 12.20 10.79 -3.80
CA SER A 199 12.12 10.52 -5.24
C SER A 199 10.76 10.87 -5.85
N TYR A 200 9.67 10.68 -5.10
CA TYR A 200 8.31 10.89 -5.61
C TYR A 200 7.73 12.29 -5.39
N ILE A 201 8.44 13.16 -4.66
CA ILE A 201 7.98 14.51 -4.33
C ILE A 201 7.56 15.31 -5.57
N VAL A 202 8.33 15.21 -6.65
CA VAL A 202 8.03 15.91 -7.91
C VAL A 202 6.67 15.51 -8.50
N PHE A 203 6.28 14.24 -8.33
CA PHE A 203 4.99 13.77 -8.82
C PHE A 203 3.82 14.30 -8.00
N PHE A 204 3.97 14.32 -6.68
CA PHE A 204 2.95 14.83 -5.79
C PHE A 204 2.71 16.32 -6.02
N ASP A 205 3.76 17.09 -6.28
CA ASP A 205 3.65 18.53 -6.50
C ASP A 205 3.21 18.93 -7.89
N ASP A 206 3.90 18.40 -8.90
CA ASP A 206 3.76 18.90 -10.27
C ASP A 206 2.62 18.18 -10.99
N TYR A 207 2.43 16.89 -10.74
CA TYR A 207 1.43 16.07 -11.42
C TYR A 207 0.20 15.75 -10.58
N LYS A 208 0.21 16.09 -9.28
CA LYS A 208 -0.83 15.69 -8.33
C LYS A 208 -1.07 14.17 -8.36
N TYR A 209 0.02 13.43 -8.52
CA TYR A 209 0.00 11.98 -8.56
C TYR A 209 -0.41 11.45 -7.19
N GLY A 210 -1.29 10.47 -7.16
CA GLY A 210 -1.76 9.91 -5.89
C GLY A 210 -0.78 8.94 -5.27
N SER A 211 -0.99 8.60 -4.02
CA SER A 211 -0.26 7.55 -3.37
C SER A 211 -1.18 6.61 -2.58
N THR A 212 -0.93 5.32 -2.75
CA THR A 212 -1.40 4.31 -1.82
C THR A 212 -0.16 3.67 -1.20
N ILE A 213 -0.08 3.58 0.11
CA ILE A 213 1.11 3.02 0.73
C ILE A 213 0.81 1.67 1.37
N TYR A 214 1.76 0.73 1.27
CA TYR A 214 1.68 -0.57 1.92
C TYR A 214 2.72 -0.69 3.04
N SER A 215 2.57 -1.71 3.89
CA SER A 215 3.42 -1.99 5.05
C SER A 215 3.62 -0.82 6.03
N PRO A 216 2.57 -0.03 6.39
CA PRO A 216 2.73 1.09 7.33
C PRO A 216 3.26 0.67 8.71
N LEU A 217 3.11 -0.61 9.05
CA LEU A 217 3.63 -1.23 10.27
C LEU A 217 4.92 -2.06 10.04
N ALA A 218 5.59 -1.91 8.88
CA ALA A 218 6.83 -2.61 8.54
C ALA A 218 6.72 -4.13 8.81
N ALA A 219 5.82 -4.80 8.10
CA ALA A 219 5.50 -6.23 8.28
C ALA A 219 5.14 -6.64 9.73
N GLY A 220 4.78 -5.66 10.56
CA GLY A 220 4.44 -5.83 11.98
C GLY A 220 5.60 -5.58 12.95
N VAL A 221 6.77 -5.16 12.49
CA VAL A 221 7.90 -4.75 13.34
C VAL A 221 7.52 -3.56 14.22
N LEU A 222 6.82 -2.57 13.65
CA LEU A 222 6.31 -1.38 14.36
C LEU A 222 5.13 -1.66 15.30
N THR A 223 4.86 -2.93 15.61
CA THR A 223 3.98 -3.32 16.73
C THR A 223 4.78 -3.73 17.97
N GLY A 224 6.11 -3.87 17.86
CA GLY A 224 7.00 -4.35 18.92
C GLY A 224 6.95 -5.87 19.17
N LYS A 225 6.04 -6.61 18.52
CA LYS A 225 5.84 -8.04 18.79
C LYS A 225 7.03 -8.94 18.45
N TYR A 226 7.93 -8.47 17.58
CA TYR A 226 9.11 -9.22 17.15
C TYR A 226 10.39 -8.87 17.94
N ASN A 227 10.32 -7.97 18.93
CA ASN A 227 11.48 -7.53 19.71
C ASN A 227 12.17 -8.68 20.47
N LYS A 228 11.39 -9.69 20.90
CA LYS A 228 11.88 -10.87 21.65
C LYS A 228 11.95 -12.15 20.81
N GLY A 229 11.80 -12.08 19.50
CA GLY A 229 11.70 -13.21 18.59
C GLY A 229 10.35 -13.28 17.88
N ILE A 230 10.10 -14.41 17.21
CA ILE A 230 8.87 -14.63 16.45
C ILE A 230 7.83 -15.29 17.35
N PRO A 231 6.72 -14.61 17.72
CA PRO A 231 5.69 -15.18 18.58
C PRO A 231 5.00 -16.37 17.90
N GLU A 232 4.64 -17.36 18.70
CA GLU A 232 3.80 -18.48 18.27
C GLU A 232 2.47 -17.97 17.69
N GLY A 233 2.00 -18.60 16.62
CA GLY A 233 0.76 -18.22 15.91
C GLY A 233 0.84 -16.91 15.12
N SER A 234 1.99 -16.19 15.16
CA SER A 234 2.19 -15.02 14.29
C SER A 234 2.35 -15.42 12.82
N ARG A 235 2.22 -14.44 11.91
CA ARG A 235 2.36 -14.66 10.48
C ARG A 235 3.65 -15.41 10.13
N PHE A 236 4.80 -14.94 10.60
CA PHE A 236 6.10 -15.53 10.27
C PHE A 236 6.36 -16.87 10.98
N ASN A 237 5.65 -17.16 12.08
CA ASN A 237 5.65 -18.50 12.69
C ASN A 237 4.86 -19.49 11.85
N LYS A 238 3.69 -19.09 11.33
CA LYS A 238 2.84 -19.92 10.45
C LYS A 238 3.40 -20.08 9.04
N HIS A 239 4.14 -19.08 8.55
CA HIS A 239 4.69 -19.01 7.19
C HIS A 239 6.17 -18.67 7.18
N PRO A 240 7.05 -19.64 7.54
CA PRO A 240 8.51 -19.45 7.57
C PRO A 240 9.08 -18.99 6.23
N ASP A 241 8.49 -19.39 5.12
CA ASP A 241 8.91 -19.00 3.77
C ASP A 241 8.81 -17.49 3.51
N SER A 242 8.08 -16.76 4.35
CA SER A 242 7.95 -15.31 4.27
C SER A 242 8.89 -14.55 5.23
N LEU A 243 9.79 -15.25 5.93
CA LEU A 243 10.74 -14.65 6.89
C LEU A 243 11.66 -13.60 6.27
N TYR A 244 12.01 -13.74 5.00
CA TYR A 244 12.81 -12.76 4.28
C TYR A 244 12.24 -11.33 4.42
N TRP A 245 10.94 -11.18 4.49
CA TRP A 245 10.30 -9.88 4.71
C TRP A 245 10.53 -9.30 6.10
N LEU A 246 10.66 -10.14 7.13
CA LEU A 246 11.04 -9.68 8.46
C LEU A 246 12.52 -9.31 8.50
N GLU A 247 13.35 -10.07 7.76
CA GLU A 247 14.80 -9.85 7.67
C GLU A 247 15.16 -8.54 6.95
N ASP A 248 14.29 -8.04 6.06
CA ASP A 248 14.46 -6.71 5.45
C ASP A 248 14.52 -5.61 6.52
N TYR A 249 13.81 -5.77 7.64
CA TYR A 249 13.77 -4.81 8.74
C TYR A 249 14.62 -5.21 9.94
N LEU A 250 14.70 -6.51 10.25
CA LEU A 250 15.33 -7.07 11.45
C LEU A 250 16.32 -8.17 11.08
N ASN A 251 17.41 -7.83 10.40
CA ASN A 251 18.51 -8.76 10.13
C ASN A 251 19.60 -8.68 11.22
N ASP A 252 20.54 -9.63 11.21
CA ASP A 252 21.60 -9.73 12.22
C ASP A 252 22.45 -8.46 12.35
N LYS A 253 22.56 -7.64 11.30
CA LYS A 253 23.40 -6.43 11.29
C LYS A 253 22.73 -5.24 11.95
N ASN A 254 21.39 -5.13 11.87
CA ASN A 254 20.64 -3.96 12.31
C ASN A 254 19.68 -4.23 13.48
N ARG A 255 19.50 -5.49 13.86
CA ARG A 255 18.45 -5.93 14.79
C ARG A 255 18.48 -5.17 16.12
N GLU A 256 19.63 -5.05 16.74
CA GLU A 256 19.76 -4.40 18.04
C GLU A 256 19.42 -2.90 17.96
N GLU A 257 19.90 -2.22 16.92
CA GLU A 257 19.62 -0.80 16.70
C GLU A 257 18.14 -0.56 16.43
N VAL A 258 17.52 -1.37 15.55
CA VAL A 258 16.10 -1.25 15.23
C VAL A 258 15.23 -1.52 16.46
N ILE A 259 15.51 -2.58 17.22
CA ILE A 259 14.76 -2.90 18.44
C ILE A 259 14.90 -1.78 19.47
N LYS A 260 16.08 -1.17 19.62
CA LYS A 260 16.27 0.00 20.49
C LYS A 260 15.38 1.17 20.07
N LYS A 261 15.33 1.49 18.77
CA LYS A 261 14.44 2.53 18.25
C LYS A 261 12.97 2.20 18.50
N ILE A 262 12.56 0.95 18.26
CA ILE A 262 11.19 0.47 18.50
C ILE A 262 10.80 0.65 19.98
N ASN A 263 11.69 0.30 20.92
CA ASN A 263 11.41 0.47 22.35
C ASN A 263 11.25 1.95 22.73
N LEU A 264 12.10 2.84 22.21
CA LEU A 264 11.99 4.29 22.45
C LEU A 264 10.70 4.88 21.85
N LEU A 265 10.30 4.41 20.67
CA LEU A 265 9.02 4.80 20.06
C LEU A 265 7.82 4.30 20.87
N ASP A 266 7.89 3.08 21.43
CA ASP A 266 6.84 2.54 22.30
C ASP A 266 6.71 3.33 23.61
N GLU A 267 7.84 3.73 24.23
CA GLU A 267 7.85 4.62 25.40
C GLU A 267 7.22 5.99 25.06
N LEU A 268 7.57 6.56 23.92
CA LEU A 268 6.98 7.81 23.45
C LEU A 268 5.46 7.67 23.24
N ALA A 269 5.01 6.60 22.56
CA ALA A 269 3.59 6.34 22.33
C ALA A 269 2.83 6.23 23.66
N LYS A 270 3.35 5.45 24.61
CA LYS A 270 2.77 5.32 25.96
C LYS A 270 2.69 6.65 26.70
N SER A 271 3.70 7.52 26.56
CA SER A 271 3.74 8.83 27.23
C SER A 271 2.62 9.77 26.79
N ILE A 272 2.06 9.55 25.59
CA ILE A 272 0.92 10.33 25.05
C ILE A 272 -0.39 9.53 25.03
N GLY A 273 -0.40 8.35 25.66
CA GLY A 273 -1.59 7.51 25.84
C GLY A 273 -2.11 6.89 24.53
N ILE A 274 -1.19 6.37 23.67
CA ILE A 274 -1.50 5.60 22.46
C ILE A 274 -0.60 4.38 22.37
N THR A 275 -0.93 3.46 21.46
CA THR A 275 -0.08 2.29 21.18
C THR A 275 1.02 2.65 20.16
N LEU A 276 2.09 1.84 20.13
CA LEU A 276 3.13 1.96 19.11
C LEU A 276 2.58 1.83 17.68
N SER A 277 1.64 0.91 17.46
CA SER A 277 0.95 0.75 16.17
C SER A 277 0.18 2.00 15.76
N GLN A 278 -0.53 2.63 16.70
CA GLN A 278 -1.24 3.89 16.46
C GLN A 278 -0.26 5.03 16.18
N LEU A 279 0.88 5.10 16.89
CA LEU A 279 1.94 6.08 16.59
C LEU A 279 2.47 5.91 15.17
N ALA A 280 2.73 4.66 14.73
CA ALA A 280 3.23 4.35 13.41
C ALA A 280 2.20 4.67 12.30
N LEU A 281 0.93 4.35 12.51
CA LEU A 281 -0.14 4.69 11.57
C LEU A 281 -0.39 6.20 11.52
N ALA A 282 -0.35 6.90 12.65
CA ALA A 282 -0.47 8.36 12.71
C ALA A 282 0.68 9.05 11.96
N PHE A 283 1.91 8.54 12.10
CA PHE A 283 3.05 9.01 11.31
C PHE A 283 2.78 8.96 9.79
N VAL A 284 2.18 7.89 9.30
CA VAL A 284 1.83 7.74 7.89
C VAL A 284 0.67 8.66 7.50
N LEU A 285 -0.42 8.66 8.27
CA LEU A 285 -1.63 9.44 7.97
C LEU A 285 -1.41 10.96 8.01
N THR A 286 -0.46 11.44 8.80
CA THR A 286 -0.14 12.87 8.88
C THR A 286 0.76 13.35 7.72
N ASN A 287 1.29 12.45 6.90
CA ASN A 287 1.93 12.85 5.65
C ASN A 287 0.86 13.24 4.62
N LYS A 288 0.93 14.51 4.14
CA LYS A 288 -0.04 15.04 3.16
C LYS A 288 0.00 14.34 1.80
N ASP A 289 1.16 13.74 1.48
CA ASP A 289 1.39 13.08 0.21
C ASP A 289 0.93 11.60 0.22
N VAL A 290 0.29 11.15 1.31
CA VAL A 290 -0.34 9.83 1.40
C VAL A 290 -1.85 9.98 1.23
N ASP A 291 -2.42 9.41 0.16
CA ASP A 291 -3.88 9.36 -0.03
C ASP A 291 -4.48 8.18 0.74
N VAL A 292 -3.92 6.98 0.58
CA VAL A 292 -4.44 5.76 1.22
C VAL A 292 -3.34 5.05 2.00
N CYS A 293 -3.56 4.85 3.28
CA CYS A 293 -2.75 3.99 4.13
C CYS A 293 -3.34 2.58 4.12
N ILE A 294 -2.73 1.65 3.37
CA ILE A 294 -3.19 0.26 3.27
C ILE A 294 -2.59 -0.53 4.43
N PHE A 295 -3.44 -1.01 5.32
CA PHE A 295 -3.02 -1.91 6.38
C PHE A 295 -3.74 -3.27 6.27
N GLY A 296 -3.13 -4.32 6.81
CA GLY A 296 -3.73 -5.63 6.97
C GLY A 296 -4.07 -5.91 8.42
N ALA A 297 -5.08 -6.72 8.64
CA ALA A 297 -5.42 -7.30 9.94
C ALA A 297 -5.89 -8.74 9.73
N THR A 298 -5.58 -9.62 10.67
CA THR A 298 -6.04 -11.01 10.67
C THR A 298 -7.04 -11.32 11.78
N LYS A 299 -7.31 -10.31 12.64
CA LYS A 299 -8.29 -10.39 13.74
C LYS A 299 -9.06 -9.09 13.82
N LEU A 300 -10.32 -9.16 14.23
CA LEU A 300 -11.19 -7.99 14.42
C LEU A 300 -10.63 -7.00 15.46
N GLU A 301 -9.96 -7.50 16.49
CA GLU A 301 -9.32 -6.66 17.52
C GLU A 301 -8.19 -5.81 16.92
N GLN A 302 -7.38 -6.38 16.02
CA GLN A 302 -6.32 -5.64 15.33
C GLN A 302 -6.91 -4.58 14.40
N LEU A 303 -7.96 -4.94 13.65
CA LEU A 303 -8.69 -3.99 12.82
C LEU A 303 -9.20 -2.82 13.64
N LYS A 304 -9.88 -3.09 14.75
CA LYS A 304 -10.42 -2.05 15.66
C LYS A 304 -9.30 -1.15 16.18
N GLN A 305 -8.22 -1.72 16.72
CA GLN A 305 -7.08 -0.95 17.22
C GLN A 305 -6.44 -0.06 16.16
N ASN A 306 -6.32 -0.54 14.92
CA ASN A 306 -5.78 0.25 13.82
C ASN A 306 -6.73 1.40 13.46
N LEU A 307 -8.04 1.16 13.42
CA LEU A 307 -9.05 2.18 13.13
C LEU A 307 -9.14 3.27 14.21
N GLU A 308 -8.94 2.92 15.48
CA GLU A 308 -8.87 3.87 16.58
C GLU A 308 -7.75 4.92 16.40
N THR A 309 -6.80 4.70 15.48
CA THR A 309 -5.80 5.71 15.12
C THR A 309 -6.46 7.00 14.63
N LEU A 310 -7.60 6.94 13.96
CA LEU A 310 -8.33 8.13 13.49
C LEU A 310 -8.79 9.05 14.65
N GLU A 311 -9.07 8.47 15.82
CA GLU A 311 -9.47 9.22 17.02
C GLU A 311 -8.29 9.86 17.74
N VAL A 312 -7.09 9.32 17.55
CA VAL A 312 -5.89 9.73 18.27
C VAL A 312 -4.83 10.37 17.37
N VAL A 313 -5.07 10.47 16.07
CA VAL A 313 -4.11 11.04 15.10
C VAL A 313 -3.72 12.46 15.45
N SER A 314 -4.62 13.27 16.04
CA SER A 314 -4.36 14.62 16.50
C SER A 314 -3.33 14.71 17.64
N LYS A 315 -3.07 13.61 18.35
CA LYS A 315 -1.99 13.53 19.35
C LYS A 315 -0.60 13.49 18.71
N PHE A 316 -0.53 13.15 17.41
CA PHE A 316 0.70 13.21 16.63
C PHE A 316 0.96 14.64 16.16
N ASP A 317 1.30 15.50 17.11
CA ASP A 317 1.57 16.93 16.88
C ASP A 317 3.05 17.17 16.46
N LYS A 318 3.40 18.44 16.28
CA LYS A 318 4.77 18.86 15.94
C LYS A 318 5.81 18.35 16.95
N THR A 319 5.51 18.43 18.25
CA THR A 319 6.42 18.01 19.32
C THR A 319 6.66 16.50 19.29
N VAL A 320 5.60 15.72 19.07
CA VAL A 320 5.71 14.26 18.91
C VAL A 320 6.49 13.92 17.65
N ASN A 321 6.23 14.60 16.55
CA ASN A 321 6.98 14.40 15.31
C ASN A 321 8.49 14.67 15.49
N GLU A 322 8.87 15.77 16.13
CA GLU A 322 10.27 16.10 16.41
C GLU A 322 10.96 15.00 17.24
N LYS A 323 10.27 14.42 18.23
CA LYS A 323 10.79 13.30 19.03
C LYS A 323 10.92 12.03 18.20
N VAL A 324 9.94 11.72 17.36
CA VAL A 324 9.98 10.57 16.43
C VAL A 324 11.16 10.71 15.48
N GLU A 325 11.37 11.87 14.87
CA GLU A 325 12.50 12.14 13.98
C GLU A 325 13.86 11.97 14.69
N ALA A 326 13.97 12.46 15.93
CA ALA A 326 15.19 12.29 16.73
C ALA A 326 15.49 10.81 17.06
N ILE A 327 14.46 10.01 17.35
CA ILE A 327 14.61 8.58 17.63
C ILE A 327 14.99 7.81 16.36
N LEU A 328 14.28 8.05 15.26
CA LEU A 328 14.48 7.34 14.00
C LEU A 328 15.82 7.67 13.36
N ASN A 329 16.17 8.95 13.32
CA ASN A 329 17.38 9.49 12.66
C ASN A 329 17.64 8.86 11.27
N ASN A 330 16.57 8.70 10.48
CA ASN A 330 16.59 8.04 9.17
C ASN A 330 15.87 8.86 8.09
N ALA A 331 15.64 10.14 8.34
CA ALA A 331 15.01 11.00 7.36
C ALA A 331 15.88 11.09 6.09
N PRO A 332 15.30 10.93 4.89
CA PRO A 332 16.05 10.98 3.66
C PRO A 332 16.70 12.35 3.45
N VAL A 333 17.93 12.36 2.95
CA VAL A 333 18.56 13.60 2.49
C VAL A 333 18.00 13.94 1.12
N SER A 334 17.24 15.00 1.01
CA SER A 334 16.55 15.42 -0.21
C SER A 334 17.40 16.34 -1.11
N GLY A 335 18.66 15.97 -1.34
CA GLY A 335 19.53 16.76 -2.20
C GLY A 335 20.09 18.04 -1.55
N PHE A 336 20.73 18.86 -2.35
CA PHE A 336 21.45 20.04 -1.91
C PHE A 336 21.02 21.26 -2.71
N ASN A 337 20.64 22.33 -2.05
CA ASN A 337 20.31 23.57 -2.74
C ASN A 337 21.61 24.32 -3.11
N ASN A 338 21.96 24.29 -4.39
CA ASN A 338 23.17 24.91 -4.91
C ASN A 338 23.20 26.46 -4.80
N ILE A 339 22.06 27.09 -4.57
CA ILE A 339 21.98 28.53 -4.38
C ILE A 339 22.32 28.90 -2.93
N THR A 340 21.78 28.17 -1.98
CA THR A 340 21.95 28.46 -0.55
C THR A 340 23.07 27.68 0.12
N TRP A 341 23.67 26.73 -0.58
CA TRP A 341 24.72 25.80 -0.09
C TRP A 341 24.25 25.05 1.19
N ALA A 342 22.98 24.74 1.26
CA ALA A 342 22.38 24.05 2.38
C ALA A 342 21.64 22.79 1.88
N PRO A 343 21.52 21.75 2.70
CA PRO A 343 20.61 20.64 2.41
C PRO A 343 19.20 21.19 2.15
N ILE A 344 18.53 20.66 1.13
CA ILE A 344 17.11 20.96 0.90
C ILE A 344 16.36 20.45 2.12
N ALA A 345 15.57 21.30 2.76
CA ALA A 345 14.80 20.93 3.92
C ALA A 345 13.91 19.72 3.62
N GLN A 346 13.89 18.81 4.55
CA GLN A 346 13.05 17.59 4.45
C GLN A 346 11.60 17.99 4.25
N ARG A 347 10.96 17.35 3.30
CA ARG A 347 9.64 17.77 2.85
C ARG A 347 8.49 16.98 3.45
N ARG A 348 8.70 16.22 4.51
CA ARG A 348 7.55 15.69 5.22
C ARG A 348 6.71 16.84 5.78
N THR A 349 5.75 17.29 5.00
CA THR A 349 4.78 18.27 5.46
C THR A 349 3.72 17.54 6.28
N VAL A 350 3.89 17.59 7.57
CA VAL A 350 2.90 17.07 8.52
C VAL A 350 1.83 18.13 8.67
N HIS A 351 0.59 17.83 8.29
CA HIS A 351 -0.55 18.66 8.65
C HIS A 351 -0.94 18.31 10.08
N PHE A 352 -0.57 19.19 11.00
CA PHE A 352 -1.11 19.21 12.34
C PHE A 352 -2.40 20.04 12.29
N ASN A 353 -3.57 19.40 12.27
CA ASN A 353 -4.86 20.06 12.47
C ASN A 353 -5.13 20.22 13.96
#